data_ca3996d2b6bf3953b105e27fc42b4ac6
#
_entry.id   ca3996d2b6bf3953b105e27fc42b4ac6
#
_cell.length_a   1.000
_cell.length_b   1.000
_cell.length_c   1.000
_cell.angle_alpha   90.00
_cell.angle_beta   90.00
_cell.angle_gamma   90.00
#
_symmetry.space_group_name_H-M   'P 1'
#
loop_
_entity.id
_entity.type
_entity.pdbx_description
1 polymer ?
#
loop_
_entity_poly.entity_id
_entity_poly.type
_entity_poly.pdbx_seq_one_letter_code
_entity_poly.pdbx_strand_id
1 'polypeptide(L)'
;MKQHQPQSASHSLPGEFDTRARIAIDLGAESCRVSLLRWREDRPALELIHRIPNAPVSEAGSLSWPLDAILTGLEQGLRKAAQAASEGVASIAVDGWAVDYVRLGKSGQPLRAPFCYRDERTIRSRESADRFADPHSMFVRTGAQPLRINTVYQLLADRAAGIDPHAPWVCLPEYVLHHLGGRRVAEYTNATHTGLVDIQTGDWSEPLLQLLDIPKDSLPPIVPAGTVIGKLQGPLATLPAFRDTQLIVPACHDTASAIAGIPTPLDCTAYICSGTWSLVGTLTPAPVTTREAMDAGFTNQGAAAGGFCFHTNVNGMWILKQCLDSWSGDGRPWELQDLIARAAACDKFPGIVPVDAPSLLLDGDMPARLNEQLRMQGHSEISDSAGNEPMFARTIFESLASRYATALQSLEHMLGTGLKRVHILGGGSRNQLLTRLTAERTGLPVETGNVESSTVGNFAVQLASSEARGKPLHNDAVRRWAKRLCPEPR
;
A
#
# COMPACT_ATOMS: atom_id res chain seq x y z
N MET A 1 10.67 -39.94 -34.81
CA MET A 1 10.65 -38.99 -33.68
C MET A 1 10.65 -37.60 -34.24
N LYS A 2 9.49 -36.95 -34.30
CA LYS A 2 9.35 -35.52 -34.69
C LYS A 2 9.40 -34.73 -33.39
N GLN A 3 10.43 -33.89 -33.25
CA GLN A 3 10.56 -32.93 -32.15
C GLN A 3 9.46 -31.86 -32.28
N HIS A 4 8.53 -31.82 -31.31
CA HIS A 4 7.65 -30.68 -31.16
C HIS A 4 8.45 -29.51 -30.56
N GLN A 5 8.74 -28.51 -31.37
CA GLN A 5 9.12 -27.17 -30.88
C GLN A 5 7.87 -26.54 -30.23
N PRO A 6 8.00 -25.95 -29.04
CA PRO A 6 6.89 -25.18 -28.47
C PRO A 6 6.70 -23.90 -29.32
N GLN A 7 5.52 -23.75 -29.86
CA GLN A 7 5.12 -22.50 -30.53
C GLN A 7 5.15 -21.38 -29.49
N SER A 8 6.00 -20.39 -29.69
CA SER A 8 5.96 -19.11 -28.98
C SER A 8 4.58 -18.47 -29.24
N ALA A 9 3.75 -18.37 -28.21
CA ALA A 9 2.50 -17.62 -28.30
C ALA A 9 2.82 -16.19 -28.74
N SER A 10 2.28 -15.79 -29.88
CA SER A 10 2.43 -14.43 -30.40
C SER A 10 1.79 -13.44 -29.41
N HIS A 11 2.59 -12.54 -28.86
CA HIS A 11 2.19 -11.54 -27.86
C HIS A 11 1.65 -10.26 -28.54
N SER A 12 0.93 -10.37 -29.65
CA SER A 12 0.31 -9.23 -30.32
C SER A 12 -0.77 -8.58 -29.43
N LEU A 13 -0.85 -7.24 -29.48
CA LEU A 13 -1.90 -6.47 -28.81
C LEU A 13 -3.25 -6.74 -29.48
N PRO A 14 -4.40 -6.66 -28.76
CA PRO A 14 -5.72 -6.73 -29.38
C PRO A 14 -5.87 -5.67 -30.48
N GLY A 15 -6.54 -5.99 -31.58
CA GLY A 15 -6.58 -5.16 -32.79
C GLY A 15 -7.15 -3.74 -32.71
N GLU A 16 -7.78 -3.35 -31.58
CA GLU A 16 -8.25 -1.97 -31.30
C GLU A 16 -7.63 -1.42 -29.99
N PHE A 17 -6.45 -1.86 -29.63
CA PHE A 17 -5.82 -1.46 -28.39
C PHE A 17 -5.23 -0.06 -28.47
N ASP A 18 -5.53 0.81 -27.48
CA ASP A 18 -4.94 2.15 -27.38
C ASP A 18 -3.49 2.06 -26.91
N THR A 19 -2.55 2.25 -27.83
CA THR A 19 -1.10 2.18 -27.62
C THR A 19 -0.48 3.45 -27.05
N ARG A 20 -1.28 4.52 -26.84
CA ARG A 20 -0.77 5.71 -26.14
C ARG A 20 -0.23 5.34 -24.76
N ALA A 21 0.71 6.12 -24.28
CA ALA A 21 1.30 5.95 -22.97
C ALA A 21 0.25 6.03 -21.86
N ARG A 22 0.59 5.51 -20.68
CA ARG A 22 -0.20 5.67 -19.43
C ARG A 22 0.71 6.14 -18.32
N ILE A 23 0.15 6.89 -17.38
CA ILE A 23 0.88 7.40 -16.22
C ILE A 23 0.28 6.79 -14.95
N ALA A 24 1.16 6.25 -14.12
CA ALA A 24 0.86 5.86 -12.75
C ALA A 24 1.58 6.81 -11.78
N ILE A 25 0.83 7.36 -10.84
CA ILE A 25 1.34 8.14 -9.71
C ILE A 25 1.18 7.27 -8.47
N ASP A 26 2.29 7.02 -7.77
CA ASP A 26 2.33 6.30 -6.50
C ASP A 26 2.74 7.28 -5.40
N LEU A 27 1.81 7.59 -4.50
CA LEU A 27 2.03 8.45 -3.35
C LEU A 27 2.58 7.60 -2.20
N GLY A 28 3.90 7.60 -2.02
CA GLY A 28 4.53 6.92 -0.90
C GLY A 28 4.82 7.88 0.26
N ALA A 29 4.76 7.37 1.49
CA ALA A 29 5.01 8.15 2.70
C ALA A 29 6.45 8.73 2.78
N GLU A 30 7.41 8.11 2.10
CA GLU A 30 8.81 8.58 2.03
C GLU A 30 9.16 9.20 0.67
N SER A 31 8.46 8.84 -0.40
CA SER A 31 8.63 9.45 -1.72
C SER A 31 7.45 9.17 -2.63
N CYS A 32 6.99 10.18 -3.37
CA CYS A 32 6.02 10.01 -4.44
C CYS A 32 6.73 9.74 -5.76
N ARG A 33 6.10 8.99 -6.65
CA ARG A 33 6.67 8.57 -7.93
C ARG A 33 5.71 8.84 -9.07
N VAL A 34 6.24 9.29 -10.20
CA VAL A 34 5.52 9.39 -11.48
C VAL A 34 6.18 8.45 -12.45
N SER A 35 5.46 7.42 -12.86
CA SER A 35 5.93 6.37 -13.77
C SER A 35 5.16 6.40 -15.08
N LEU A 36 5.82 6.04 -16.17
CA LEU A 36 5.28 6.01 -17.52
C LEU A 36 5.33 4.58 -18.06
N LEU A 37 4.20 4.10 -18.57
CA LEU A 37 4.11 2.88 -19.35
C LEU A 37 4.01 3.26 -20.83
N ARG A 38 4.89 2.71 -21.64
CA ARG A 38 4.94 2.87 -23.11
C ARG A 38 4.98 1.51 -23.80
N TRP A 39 4.62 1.49 -25.06
CA TRP A 39 4.72 0.29 -25.88
C TRP A 39 5.85 0.47 -26.91
N ARG A 40 6.80 -0.48 -26.91
CA ARG A 40 7.89 -0.56 -27.87
C ARG A 40 7.80 -1.91 -28.57
N GLU A 41 7.47 -1.92 -29.86
CA GLU A 41 7.32 -3.17 -30.62
C GLU A 41 6.41 -4.18 -29.88
N ASP A 42 5.21 -3.73 -29.46
CA ASP A 42 4.22 -4.50 -28.69
C ASP A 42 4.68 -4.98 -27.30
N ARG A 43 5.83 -4.55 -26.82
CA ARG A 43 6.33 -4.85 -25.48
C ARG A 43 6.13 -3.67 -24.53
N PRO A 44 5.69 -3.90 -23.30
CA PRO A 44 5.57 -2.84 -22.32
C PRO A 44 6.97 -2.40 -21.84
N ALA A 45 7.16 -1.10 -21.71
CA ALA A 45 8.33 -0.48 -21.12
C ALA A 45 7.85 0.45 -19.99
N LEU A 46 8.23 0.11 -18.76
CA LEU A 46 7.92 0.90 -17.57
C LEU A 46 9.14 1.75 -17.23
N GLU A 47 8.93 3.03 -17.03
CA GLU A 47 9.97 4.00 -16.77
C GLU A 47 9.59 4.91 -15.60
N LEU A 48 10.46 5.02 -14.59
CA LEU A 48 10.32 6.01 -13.53
C LEU A 48 10.75 7.37 -14.07
N ILE A 49 9.79 8.27 -14.27
CA ILE A 49 10.03 9.60 -14.85
C ILE A 49 10.46 10.60 -13.78
N HIS A 50 9.86 10.52 -12.59
CA HIS A 50 10.13 11.48 -11.52
C HIS A 50 9.90 10.87 -10.15
N ARG A 51 10.80 11.21 -9.23
CA ARG A 51 10.69 10.87 -7.81
C ARG A 51 10.71 12.16 -6.99
N ILE A 52 9.81 12.27 -6.02
CA ILE A 52 9.62 13.43 -5.16
C ILE A 52 9.84 12.94 -3.73
N PRO A 53 10.85 13.41 -3.00
CA PRO A 53 10.97 13.11 -1.57
C PRO A 53 9.71 13.58 -0.83
N ASN A 54 9.26 12.80 0.12
CA ASN A 54 8.08 13.10 0.92
C ASN A 54 8.34 12.76 2.39
N ALA A 55 7.89 13.64 3.26
CA ALA A 55 7.89 13.43 4.70
C ALA A 55 6.83 14.34 5.34
N PRO A 56 6.21 13.93 6.45
CA PRO A 56 5.31 14.83 7.17
C PRO A 56 6.09 16.00 7.78
N VAL A 57 5.42 17.13 7.87
CA VAL A 57 5.94 18.37 8.45
C VAL A 57 5.28 18.59 9.81
N SER A 58 6.07 18.92 10.82
CA SER A 58 5.57 19.29 12.14
C SER A 58 5.35 20.80 12.20
N GLU A 59 4.13 21.21 12.46
CA GLU A 59 3.76 22.61 12.64
C GLU A 59 2.78 22.75 13.81
N ALA A 60 3.09 23.64 14.74
CA ALA A 60 2.28 23.92 15.93
C ALA A 60 1.88 22.66 16.73
N GLY A 61 2.76 21.66 16.79
CA GLY A 61 2.53 20.41 17.53
C GLY A 61 1.70 19.37 16.81
N SER A 62 1.37 19.58 15.53
CA SER A 62 0.67 18.62 14.67
C SER A 62 1.53 18.19 13.49
N LEU A 63 1.33 16.95 13.03
CA LEU A 63 1.96 16.42 11.84
C LEU A 63 1.00 16.54 10.65
N SER A 64 1.46 17.13 9.56
CA SER A 64 0.70 17.26 8.31
C SER A 64 1.55 16.90 7.09
N TRP A 65 0.90 16.54 6.00
CA TRP A 65 1.56 16.32 4.71
C TRP A 65 1.72 17.65 3.98
N PRO A 66 2.89 17.92 3.35
CA PRO A 66 3.15 19.15 2.60
C PRO A 66 2.45 19.10 1.23
N LEU A 67 1.12 19.23 1.22
CA LEU A 67 0.27 19.02 0.03
C LEU A 67 0.72 19.85 -1.18
N ASP A 68 1.03 21.13 -0.98
CA ASP A 68 1.44 22.03 -2.08
C ASP A 68 2.77 21.58 -2.69
N ALA A 69 3.72 21.10 -1.88
CA ALA A 69 4.98 20.56 -2.36
C ALA A 69 4.78 19.26 -3.13
N ILE A 70 3.90 18.38 -2.64
CA ILE A 70 3.50 17.15 -3.35
C ILE A 70 2.91 17.50 -4.71
N LEU A 71 1.89 18.36 -4.77
CA LEU A 71 1.22 18.75 -6.02
C LEU A 71 2.19 19.41 -7.01
N THR A 72 3.05 20.30 -6.53
CA THR A 72 4.08 20.96 -7.37
C THR A 72 5.05 19.92 -7.96
N GLY A 73 5.51 18.96 -7.16
CA GLY A 73 6.40 17.91 -7.63
C GLY A 73 5.70 16.97 -8.63
N LEU A 74 4.43 16.65 -8.40
CA LEU A 74 3.62 15.85 -9.33
C LEU A 74 3.41 16.57 -10.65
N GLU A 75 3.12 17.88 -10.64
CA GLU A 75 3.01 18.68 -11.87
C GLU A 75 4.33 18.66 -12.69
N GLN A 76 5.48 18.80 -12.01
CA GLN A 76 6.79 18.69 -12.66
C GLN A 76 6.99 17.30 -13.29
N GLY A 77 6.61 16.25 -12.58
CA GLY A 77 6.66 14.87 -13.07
C GLY A 77 5.76 14.65 -14.29
N LEU A 78 4.53 15.17 -14.25
CA LEU A 78 3.59 15.10 -15.37
C LEU A 78 4.10 15.85 -16.60
N ARG A 79 4.71 17.04 -16.44
CA ARG A 79 5.32 17.78 -17.55
C ARG A 79 6.48 16.98 -18.18
N LYS A 80 7.33 16.33 -17.38
CA LYS A 80 8.39 15.45 -17.89
C LYS A 80 7.80 14.25 -18.64
N ALA A 81 6.74 13.63 -18.10
CA ALA A 81 6.05 12.52 -18.76
C ALA A 81 5.45 12.96 -20.11
N ALA A 82 4.85 14.16 -20.19
CA ALA A 82 4.32 14.71 -21.43
C ALA A 82 5.43 14.90 -22.50
N GLN A 83 6.63 15.30 -22.09
CA GLN A 83 7.78 15.44 -23.00
C GLN A 83 8.27 14.07 -23.51
N ALA A 84 8.21 13.05 -22.66
CA ALA A 84 8.63 11.69 -23.01
C ALA A 84 7.61 10.94 -23.89
N ALA A 85 6.31 11.23 -23.74
CA ALA A 85 5.21 10.53 -24.40
C ALA A 85 4.75 11.24 -25.68
N SER A 86 5.55 11.20 -26.74
CA SER A 86 5.21 11.79 -28.04
C SER A 86 3.98 11.16 -28.70
N GLU A 87 3.67 9.90 -28.36
CA GLU A 87 2.48 9.15 -28.78
C GLU A 87 1.19 9.60 -28.10
N GLY A 88 1.30 10.49 -27.13
CA GLY A 88 0.21 10.92 -26.28
C GLY A 88 -0.02 10.02 -25.06
N VAL A 89 -0.80 10.51 -24.10
CA VAL A 89 -1.15 9.81 -22.84
C VAL A 89 -2.64 9.49 -22.84
N ALA A 90 -2.96 8.20 -22.72
CA ALA A 90 -4.34 7.73 -22.68
C ALA A 90 -5.00 7.96 -21.30
N SER A 91 -4.25 7.71 -20.22
CA SER A 91 -4.79 7.81 -18.87
C SER A 91 -3.73 8.15 -17.82
N ILE A 92 -4.20 8.75 -16.73
CA ILE A 92 -3.47 9.00 -15.48
C ILE A 92 -4.26 8.33 -14.37
N ALA A 93 -3.57 7.61 -13.48
CA ALA A 93 -4.14 7.01 -12.30
C ALA A 93 -3.22 7.23 -11.08
N VAL A 94 -3.82 7.29 -9.89
CA VAL A 94 -3.10 7.60 -8.65
C VAL A 94 -3.44 6.58 -7.58
N ASP A 95 -2.45 5.92 -7.03
CA ASP A 95 -2.54 5.15 -5.79
C ASP A 95 -1.62 5.75 -4.71
N GLY A 96 -1.75 5.28 -3.48
CA GLY A 96 -0.92 5.74 -2.38
C GLY A 96 -1.34 5.16 -1.05
N TRP A 97 -0.78 5.70 0.03
CA TRP A 97 -1.15 5.29 1.37
C TRP A 97 -2.59 5.66 1.70
N ALA A 98 -3.24 4.82 2.47
CA ALA A 98 -4.63 4.98 2.87
C ALA A 98 -4.79 5.92 4.08
N VAL A 99 -6.03 6.06 4.53
CA VAL A 99 -6.56 6.71 5.74
C VAL A 99 -6.48 8.24 5.78
N ASP A 100 -5.51 8.86 5.12
CA ASP A 100 -5.37 10.32 5.12
C ASP A 100 -6.24 10.95 4.03
N TYR A 101 -6.78 12.12 4.33
CA TYR A 101 -7.75 12.81 3.48
C TYR A 101 -7.57 14.32 3.49
N VAL A 102 -8.10 14.95 2.48
CA VAL A 102 -8.16 16.41 2.32
C VAL A 102 -9.59 16.88 2.58
N ARG A 103 -9.78 17.82 3.52
CA ARG A 103 -11.02 18.56 3.70
C ARG A 103 -11.12 19.67 2.65
N LEU A 104 -12.29 19.80 2.05
CA LEU A 104 -12.55 20.75 0.97
C LEU A 104 -13.46 21.88 1.46
N GLY A 105 -13.12 23.10 1.06
CA GLY A 105 -14.01 24.24 1.20
C GLY A 105 -15.09 24.25 0.13
N LYS A 106 -15.98 25.24 0.20
CA LYS A 106 -17.10 25.44 -0.75
C LYS A 106 -16.65 25.60 -2.20
N SER A 107 -15.43 26.06 -2.42
CA SER A 107 -14.81 26.20 -3.76
C SER A 107 -14.15 24.92 -4.27
N GLY A 108 -14.16 23.83 -3.50
CA GLY A 108 -13.44 22.58 -3.82
C GLY A 108 -11.94 22.63 -3.54
N GLN A 109 -11.42 23.73 -2.98
CA GLN A 109 -10.01 23.85 -2.58
C GLN A 109 -9.79 23.28 -1.18
N PRO A 110 -8.57 22.80 -0.85
CA PRO A 110 -8.23 22.34 0.48
C PRO A 110 -8.47 23.43 1.53
N LEU A 111 -9.10 23.07 2.65
CA LEU A 111 -9.24 23.98 3.79
C LEU A 111 -7.90 24.17 4.52
N ARG A 112 -7.05 23.14 4.49
CA ARG A 112 -5.73 23.08 5.10
C ARG A 112 -4.92 21.92 4.52
N ALA A 113 -3.63 21.86 4.84
CA ALA A 113 -2.81 20.68 4.62
C ALA A 113 -3.42 19.47 5.34
N PRO A 114 -3.45 18.28 4.71
CA PRO A 114 -3.98 17.06 5.34
C PRO A 114 -3.12 16.64 6.52
N PHE A 115 -3.74 16.20 7.60
CA PHE A 115 -3.03 15.63 8.72
C PHE A 115 -2.36 14.31 8.32
N CYS A 116 -1.20 14.03 8.90
CA CYS A 116 -0.55 12.73 8.77
C CYS A 116 -1.19 11.73 9.73
N TYR A 117 -1.41 10.50 9.31
CA TYR A 117 -1.95 9.42 10.14
C TYR A 117 -1.14 9.12 11.41
N ARG A 118 0.13 9.56 11.44
CA ARG A 118 1.01 9.42 12.63
C ARG A 118 0.74 10.47 13.70
N ASP A 119 -0.01 11.52 13.39
CA ASP A 119 -0.35 12.57 14.35
C ASP A 119 -1.09 12.01 15.57
N GLU A 120 -0.76 12.50 16.75
CA GLU A 120 -1.29 11.99 18.01
C GLU A 120 -2.71 12.50 18.33
N ARG A 121 -3.25 13.43 17.52
CA ARG A 121 -4.59 14.01 17.71
C ARG A 121 -5.70 12.96 17.78
N THR A 122 -5.47 11.79 17.17
CA THR A 122 -6.46 10.70 17.12
C THR A 122 -6.49 9.82 18.37
N ILE A 123 -5.54 9.93 19.28
CA ILE A 123 -5.49 9.10 20.51
C ILE A 123 -6.78 9.31 21.32
N ARG A 124 -7.09 10.58 21.65
CA ARG A 124 -8.31 10.92 22.43
C ARG A 124 -9.60 10.60 21.67
N SER A 125 -9.59 10.79 20.36
CA SER A 125 -10.76 10.50 19.53
C SER A 125 -11.07 9.02 19.48
N ARG A 126 -10.05 8.16 19.44
CA ARG A 126 -10.19 6.71 19.53
C ARG A 126 -10.79 6.29 20.88
N GLU A 127 -10.21 6.75 21.99
CA GLU A 127 -10.70 6.47 23.34
C GLU A 127 -12.16 6.95 23.56
N SER A 128 -12.49 8.10 22.96
CA SER A 128 -13.86 8.62 23.02
C SER A 128 -14.82 7.77 22.21
N ALA A 129 -14.44 7.35 21.00
CA ALA A 129 -15.29 6.49 20.16
C ALA A 129 -15.55 5.13 20.78
N ASP A 130 -14.56 4.51 21.42
CA ASP A 130 -14.68 3.21 22.10
C ASP A 130 -15.71 3.20 23.25
N ARG A 131 -16.13 4.38 23.73
CA ARG A 131 -17.21 4.53 24.73
C ARG A 131 -18.62 4.40 24.14
N PHE A 132 -18.77 4.66 22.84
CA PHE A 132 -20.06 4.67 22.14
C PHE A 132 -20.17 3.53 21.14
N ALA A 133 -19.07 3.11 20.55
CA ALA A 133 -18.99 2.08 19.54
C ALA A 133 -18.01 0.99 20.00
N ASP A 134 -18.55 -0.16 20.40
CA ASP A 134 -17.75 -1.32 20.76
C ASP A 134 -16.82 -1.69 19.59
N PRO A 135 -15.48 -1.78 19.81
CA PRO A 135 -14.51 -2.06 18.76
C PRO A 135 -14.78 -3.36 17.99
N HIS A 136 -15.30 -4.39 18.67
CA HIS A 136 -15.65 -5.64 18.00
C HIS A 136 -16.87 -5.47 17.08
N SER A 137 -17.90 -4.75 17.53
CA SER A 137 -19.06 -4.43 16.69
C SER A 137 -18.67 -3.60 15.47
N MET A 138 -17.74 -2.66 15.63
CA MET A 138 -17.15 -1.91 14.48
C MET A 138 -16.41 -2.85 13.52
N PHE A 139 -15.58 -3.76 14.05
CA PHE A 139 -14.86 -4.73 13.24
C PHE A 139 -15.81 -5.66 12.46
N VAL A 140 -16.82 -6.21 13.11
CA VAL A 140 -17.82 -7.08 12.46
C VAL A 140 -18.52 -6.35 11.31
N ARG A 141 -18.81 -5.07 11.49
CA ARG A 141 -19.50 -4.26 10.49
C ARG A 141 -18.59 -3.81 9.34
N THR A 142 -17.37 -3.37 9.66
CA THR A 142 -16.48 -2.75 8.66
C THR A 142 -15.41 -3.69 8.14
N GLY A 143 -15.14 -4.80 8.81
CA GLY A 143 -14.00 -5.66 8.53
C GLY A 143 -12.64 -5.03 8.84
N ALA A 144 -12.60 -3.73 9.12
CA ALA A 144 -11.36 -3.00 9.37
C ALA A 144 -10.95 -3.07 10.85
N GLN A 145 -9.68 -3.39 11.11
CA GLN A 145 -9.12 -3.27 12.46
C GLN A 145 -9.31 -1.85 12.97
N PRO A 146 -9.87 -1.68 14.18
CA PRO A 146 -10.09 -0.35 14.75
C PRO A 146 -8.77 0.26 15.24
N LEU A 147 -7.95 0.73 14.31
CA LEU A 147 -6.68 1.38 14.57
C LEU A 147 -6.87 2.90 14.69
N ARG A 148 -6.13 3.56 15.60
CA ARG A 148 -6.23 5.02 15.80
C ARG A 148 -5.97 5.83 14.52
N ILE A 149 -5.29 5.25 13.55
CA ILE A 149 -4.97 5.90 12.28
C ILE A 149 -6.14 5.94 11.30
N ASN A 150 -7.19 5.10 11.48
CA ASN A 150 -8.32 5.07 10.55
C ASN A 150 -9.00 6.43 10.43
N THR A 151 -9.50 6.73 9.23
CA THR A 151 -10.12 8.01 8.88
C THR A 151 -11.25 8.39 9.85
N VAL A 152 -12.04 7.43 10.33
CA VAL A 152 -13.11 7.66 11.29
C VAL A 152 -12.62 8.42 12.53
N TYR A 153 -11.49 8.03 13.11
CA TYR A 153 -10.95 8.69 14.30
C TYR A 153 -10.34 10.05 13.99
N GLN A 154 -9.83 10.23 12.78
CA GLN A 154 -9.35 11.52 12.28
C GLN A 154 -10.52 12.51 12.08
N LEU A 155 -11.66 12.05 11.54
CA LEU A 155 -12.88 12.88 11.39
C LEU A 155 -13.44 13.32 12.76
N LEU A 156 -13.41 12.41 13.75
CA LEU A 156 -13.80 12.75 15.13
C LEU A 156 -12.84 13.76 15.76
N ALA A 157 -11.54 13.66 15.48
CA ALA A 157 -10.56 14.64 15.92
C ALA A 157 -10.77 16.02 15.26
N ASP A 158 -11.12 16.03 13.97
CA ASP A 158 -11.50 17.27 13.26
C ASP A 158 -12.67 17.96 13.95
N ARG A 159 -13.74 17.23 14.24
CA ARG A 159 -14.92 17.77 14.93
C ARG A 159 -14.55 18.29 16.32
N ALA A 160 -13.75 17.56 17.08
CA ALA A 160 -13.30 18.00 18.41
C ALA A 160 -12.45 19.27 18.34
N ALA A 161 -11.74 19.50 17.23
CA ALA A 161 -10.99 20.72 16.94
C ALA A 161 -11.84 21.86 16.34
N GLY A 162 -13.16 21.68 16.22
CA GLY A 162 -14.08 22.73 15.69
C GLY A 162 -14.06 22.84 14.16
N ILE A 163 -13.50 21.87 13.44
CA ILE A 163 -13.58 21.83 11.97
C ILE A 163 -15.00 21.40 11.59
N ASP A 164 -15.60 22.12 10.63
CA ASP A 164 -16.97 21.86 10.17
C ASP A 164 -17.13 20.40 9.71
N PRO A 165 -17.95 19.60 10.38
CA PRO A 165 -18.14 18.20 10.02
C PRO A 165 -18.81 18.01 8.66
N HIS A 166 -19.57 19.01 8.17
CA HIS A 166 -20.21 19.00 6.85
C HIS A 166 -19.25 19.36 5.71
N ALA A 167 -18.04 19.89 6.02
CA ALA A 167 -17.05 20.15 4.98
C ALA A 167 -16.74 18.86 4.21
N PRO A 168 -16.93 18.80 2.88
CA PRO A 168 -16.63 17.64 2.08
C PRO A 168 -15.16 17.20 2.24
N TRP A 169 -14.91 15.92 2.13
CA TRP A 169 -13.57 15.37 2.17
C TRP A 169 -13.35 14.32 1.09
N VAL A 170 -12.10 13.97 0.85
CA VAL A 170 -11.69 12.94 -0.12
C VAL A 170 -10.33 12.40 0.30
N CYS A 171 -10.12 11.09 0.19
CA CYS A 171 -8.82 10.48 0.49
C CYS A 171 -7.73 11.02 -0.44
N LEU A 172 -6.49 11.00 0.03
CA LEU A 172 -5.40 11.74 -0.63
C LEU A 172 -5.11 11.30 -2.08
N PRO A 173 -5.06 10.00 -2.44
CA PRO A 173 -4.88 9.59 -3.84
C PRO A 173 -6.01 10.09 -4.74
N GLU A 174 -7.25 9.94 -4.30
CA GLU A 174 -8.43 10.42 -5.04
C GLU A 174 -8.48 11.95 -5.09
N TYR A 175 -7.94 12.64 -4.05
CA TYR A 175 -7.81 14.09 -4.09
C TYR A 175 -6.89 14.56 -5.21
N VAL A 176 -5.76 13.88 -5.43
CA VAL A 176 -4.86 14.23 -6.54
C VAL A 176 -5.59 14.10 -7.88
N LEU A 177 -6.37 13.02 -8.09
CA LEU A 177 -7.20 12.86 -9.29
C LEU A 177 -8.29 13.94 -9.40
N HIS A 178 -8.91 14.31 -8.27
CA HIS A 178 -9.89 15.40 -8.22
C HIS A 178 -9.25 16.76 -8.58
N HIS A 179 -8.06 17.04 -8.05
CA HIS A 179 -7.28 18.24 -8.37
C HIS A 179 -6.94 18.32 -9.87
N LEU A 180 -6.71 17.18 -10.51
CA LEU A 180 -6.46 17.08 -11.96
C LEU A 180 -7.74 17.22 -12.83
N GLY A 181 -8.92 17.37 -12.24
CA GLY A 181 -10.21 17.58 -12.93
C GLY A 181 -11.18 16.42 -12.84
N GLY A 182 -10.86 15.34 -12.09
CA GLY A 182 -11.77 14.22 -11.84
C GLY A 182 -12.91 14.57 -10.88
N ARG A 183 -13.99 13.80 -10.95
CA ARG A 183 -15.07 13.86 -9.95
C ARG A 183 -14.54 13.47 -8.57
N ARG A 184 -15.08 14.07 -7.50
CA ARG A 184 -14.85 13.66 -6.12
C ARG A 184 -15.48 12.29 -5.87
N VAL A 185 -14.67 11.28 -5.58
CA VAL A 185 -15.09 9.90 -5.31
C VAL A 185 -14.25 9.32 -4.18
N ALA A 186 -14.67 8.21 -3.58
CA ALA A 186 -13.86 7.30 -2.79
C ALA A 186 -13.72 5.99 -3.58
N GLU A 187 -12.51 5.55 -3.84
CA GLU A 187 -12.31 4.25 -4.47
C GLU A 187 -12.41 3.15 -3.40
N TYR A 188 -13.09 2.05 -3.74
CA TYR A 188 -13.49 1.02 -2.80
C TYR A 188 -12.34 0.44 -1.96
N THR A 189 -11.17 0.16 -2.58
CA THR A 189 -10.03 -0.41 -1.85
C THR A 189 -9.53 0.55 -0.77
N ASN A 190 -9.53 1.85 -1.06
CA ASN A 190 -9.11 2.90 -0.12
C ASN A 190 -10.23 3.23 0.88
N ALA A 191 -11.49 3.26 0.43
CA ALA A 191 -12.64 3.54 1.29
C ALA A 191 -12.77 2.53 2.45
N THR A 192 -12.45 1.26 2.24
CA THR A 192 -12.50 0.22 3.29
C THR A 192 -11.50 0.45 4.44
N HIS A 193 -10.45 1.25 4.24
CA HIS A 193 -9.51 1.65 5.30
C HIS A 193 -10.06 2.75 6.22
N THR A 194 -11.14 3.41 5.83
CA THR A 194 -11.68 4.54 6.61
C THR A 194 -12.28 4.10 7.95
N GLY A 195 -12.67 2.82 8.08
CA GLY A 195 -13.45 2.31 9.22
C GLY A 195 -14.91 2.78 9.20
N LEU A 196 -15.44 3.18 8.03
CA LEU A 196 -16.81 3.68 7.84
C LEU A 196 -17.62 2.92 6.79
N VAL A 197 -17.00 2.02 6.02
CA VAL A 197 -17.69 1.20 5.03
C VAL A 197 -18.33 -0.01 5.70
N ASP A 198 -19.59 -0.29 5.40
CA ASP A 198 -20.21 -1.56 5.73
C ASP A 198 -19.67 -2.63 4.77
N ILE A 199 -18.94 -3.60 5.31
CA ILE A 199 -18.20 -4.57 4.52
C ILE A 199 -19.12 -5.55 3.74
N GLN A 200 -20.39 -5.68 4.15
CA GLN A 200 -21.36 -6.54 3.49
C GLN A 200 -22.02 -5.85 2.29
N THR A 201 -22.28 -4.55 2.40
CA THR A 201 -22.93 -3.78 1.33
C THR A 201 -21.93 -3.10 0.41
N GLY A 202 -20.71 -2.85 0.86
CA GLY A 202 -19.67 -2.11 0.13
C GLY A 202 -19.94 -0.61 0.04
N ASP A 203 -20.88 -0.08 0.84
CA ASP A 203 -21.21 1.35 0.90
C ASP A 203 -20.97 1.90 2.32
N TRP A 204 -21.06 3.22 2.47
CA TRP A 204 -20.94 3.88 3.77
C TRP A 204 -21.95 3.34 4.76
N SER A 205 -21.49 2.96 5.96
CA SER A 205 -22.32 2.39 7.03
C SER A 205 -23.19 3.44 7.69
N GLU A 206 -24.43 3.58 7.24
CA GLU A 206 -25.40 4.51 7.85
C GLU A 206 -25.50 4.39 9.38
N PRO A 207 -25.56 3.18 9.98
CA PRO A 207 -25.59 3.06 11.44
C PRO A 207 -24.33 3.62 12.13
N LEU A 208 -23.14 3.47 11.53
CA LEU A 208 -21.92 4.07 12.10
C LEU A 208 -21.90 5.58 11.92
N LEU A 209 -22.33 6.09 10.77
CA LEU A 209 -22.42 7.52 10.53
C LEU A 209 -23.33 8.20 11.55
N GLN A 210 -24.50 7.61 11.81
CA GLN A 210 -25.45 8.12 12.82
C GLN A 210 -24.86 8.03 14.24
N LEU A 211 -24.30 6.87 14.61
CA LEU A 211 -23.71 6.64 15.94
C LEU A 211 -22.58 7.62 16.26
N LEU A 212 -21.75 7.92 15.27
CA LEU A 212 -20.57 8.78 15.41
C LEU A 212 -20.85 10.24 15.01
N ASP A 213 -22.09 10.54 14.63
CA ASP A 213 -22.53 11.88 14.20
C ASP A 213 -21.63 12.44 13.07
N ILE A 214 -21.43 11.60 12.02
CA ILE A 214 -20.70 11.99 10.81
C ILE A 214 -21.70 12.29 9.71
N PRO A 215 -21.75 13.53 9.20
CA PRO A 215 -22.69 13.93 8.17
C PRO A 215 -22.47 13.17 6.84
N LYS A 216 -23.54 12.55 6.32
CA LYS A 216 -23.49 11.79 5.07
C LYS A 216 -23.13 12.66 3.86
N ASP A 217 -23.51 13.92 3.85
CA ASP A 217 -23.22 14.87 2.78
C ASP A 217 -21.73 15.25 2.69
N SER A 218 -20.97 15.03 3.76
CA SER A 218 -19.51 15.24 3.75
C SER A 218 -18.75 14.13 2.99
N LEU A 219 -19.34 12.93 2.82
CA LEU A 219 -18.67 11.78 2.22
C LEU A 219 -18.69 11.82 0.69
N PRO A 220 -17.62 11.35 0.00
CA PRO A 220 -17.64 11.13 -1.43
C PRO A 220 -18.42 9.85 -1.79
N PRO A 221 -19.02 9.74 -2.98
CA PRO A 221 -19.62 8.47 -3.43
C PRO A 221 -18.54 7.40 -3.63
N ILE A 222 -18.82 6.16 -3.21
CA ILE A 222 -17.91 5.02 -3.41
C ILE A 222 -18.02 4.53 -4.85
N VAL A 223 -16.88 4.24 -5.46
CA VAL A 223 -16.77 3.68 -6.81
C VAL A 223 -15.77 2.51 -6.83
N PRO A 224 -15.94 1.50 -7.71
CA PRO A 224 -14.97 0.43 -7.85
C PRO A 224 -13.70 0.90 -8.58
N ALA A 225 -12.60 0.17 -8.38
CA ALA A 225 -11.38 0.34 -9.16
C ALA A 225 -11.65 0.21 -10.66
N GLY A 226 -10.88 0.93 -11.47
CA GLY A 226 -11.05 1.01 -12.92
C GLY A 226 -12.12 2.00 -13.38
N THR A 227 -12.81 2.71 -12.48
CA THR A 227 -13.79 3.73 -12.84
C THR A 227 -13.12 4.95 -13.46
N VAL A 228 -13.59 5.36 -14.65
CA VAL A 228 -13.21 6.64 -15.27
C VAL A 228 -13.98 7.76 -14.56
N ILE A 229 -13.28 8.71 -13.98
CA ILE A 229 -13.88 9.79 -13.19
C ILE A 229 -13.85 11.17 -13.86
N GLY A 230 -13.30 11.25 -15.05
CA GLY A 230 -13.24 12.46 -15.85
C GLY A 230 -12.08 12.49 -16.83
N LYS A 231 -11.82 13.66 -17.38
CA LYS A 231 -10.64 13.94 -18.20
C LYS A 231 -9.74 14.94 -17.48
N LEU A 232 -8.45 14.90 -17.77
CA LEU A 232 -7.51 15.90 -17.30
C LEU A 232 -7.98 17.30 -17.69
N GLN A 233 -7.90 18.23 -16.74
CA GLN A 233 -8.29 19.64 -16.90
C GLN A 233 -7.17 20.58 -16.50
N GLY A 234 -7.40 21.88 -16.65
CA GLY A 234 -6.45 22.92 -16.27
C GLY A 234 -5.25 23.05 -17.21
N PRO A 235 -4.16 23.69 -16.76
CA PRO A 235 -3.01 24.03 -17.62
C PRO A 235 -2.30 22.80 -18.23
N LEU A 236 -2.26 21.68 -17.55
CA LEU A 236 -1.65 20.45 -18.07
C LEU A 236 -2.41 19.90 -19.28
N ALA A 237 -3.74 20.03 -19.31
CA ALA A 237 -4.56 19.55 -20.43
C ALA A 237 -4.29 20.29 -21.75
N THR A 238 -3.61 21.45 -21.71
CA THR A 238 -3.22 22.20 -22.91
C THR A 238 -2.00 21.60 -23.62
N LEU A 239 -1.27 20.70 -22.94
CA LEU A 239 -0.11 20.02 -23.53
C LEU A 239 -0.59 19.00 -24.57
N PRO A 240 0.00 18.95 -25.79
CA PRO A 240 -0.44 18.04 -26.86
C PRO A 240 -0.47 16.56 -26.44
N ALA A 241 0.48 16.12 -25.61
CA ALA A 241 0.54 14.76 -25.12
C ALA A 241 -0.66 14.37 -24.23
N PHE A 242 -1.30 15.35 -23.59
CA PHE A 242 -2.43 15.11 -22.69
C PHE A 242 -3.81 15.35 -23.32
N ARG A 243 -3.86 15.45 -24.65
CA ARG A 243 -5.16 15.58 -25.34
C ARG A 243 -6.03 14.35 -25.06
N ASP A 244 -7.23 14.58 -24.54
CA ASP A 244 -8.20 13.52 -24.20
C ASP A 244 -7.73 12.49 -23.16
N THR A 245 -6.76 12.86 -22.33
CA THR A 245 -6.27 11.99 -21.24
C THR A 245 -7.36 11.76 -20.20
N GLN A 246 -7.69 10.50 -19.94
CA GLN A 246 -8.66 10.09 -18.94
C GLN A 246 -8.04 10.03 -17.54
N LEU A 247 -8.84 10.32 -16.53
CA LEU A 247 -8.52 10.11 -15.13
C LEU A 247 -9.25 8.85 -14.65
N ILE A 248 -8.47 7.86 -14.21
CA ILE A 248 -8.98 6.54 -13.79
C ILE A 248 -8.58 6.34 -12.33
N VAL A 249 -9.54 5.93 -11.48
CA VAL A 249 -9.19 5.43 -10.15
C VAL A 249 -8.68 3.99 -10.29
N PRO A 250 -7.42 3.68 -9.94
CA PRO A 250 -6.90 2.32 -9.89
C PRO A 250 -7.44 1.62 -8.62
N ALA A 251 -6.74 0.63 -8.06
CA ALA A 251 -6.85 0.35 -6.63
C ALA A 251 -6.10 1.48 -5.90
N CYS A 252 -6.82 2.46 -5.35
CA CYS A 252 -6.19 3.67 -4.82
C CYS A 252 -5.35 3.44 -3.56
N HIS A 253 -5.54 2.31 -2.85
CA HIS A 253 -4.61 1.88 -1.81
C HIS A 253 -3.40 1.16 -2.44
N ASP A 254 -2.18 1.64 -2.14
CA ASP A 254 -0.91 1.16 -2.70
C ASP A 254 -0.72 -0.37 -2.56
N THR A 255 -1.07 -0.93 -1.41
CA THR A 255 -1.01 -2.38 -1.17
C THR A 255 -2.02 -3.15 -2.02
N ALA A 256 -3.25 -2.67 -2.16
CA ALA A 256 -4.24 -3.29 -3.04
C ALA A 256 -3.78 -3.21 -4.51
N SER A 257 -3.16 -2.10 -4.90
CA SER A 257 -2.49 -1.96 -6.18
C SER A 257 -1.35 -2.97 -6.33
N ALA A 258 -0.48 -3.12 -5.33
CA ALA A 258 0.62 -4.08 -5.37
C ALA A 258 0.13 -5.53 -5.53
N ILE A 259 -0.95 -5.91 -4.84
CA ILE A 259 -1.59 -7.23 -4.96
C ILE A 259 -2.18 -7.42 -6.36
N ALA A 260 -2.81 -6.39 -6.94
CA ALA A 260 -3.29 -6.40 -8.32
C ALA A 260 -2.17 -6.60 -9.35
N GLY A 261 -0.93 -6.25 -8.99
CA GLY A 261 0.29 -6.49 -9.77
C GLY A 261 0.82 -7.93 -9.74
N ILE A 262 0.21 -8.85 -8.97
CA ILE A 262 0.65 -10.26 -8.92
C ILE A 262 0.19 -10.98 -10.19
N PRO A 263 1.12 -11.59 -10.97
CA PRO A 263 0.80 -12.15 -12.27
C PRO A 263 0.17 -13.55 -12.24
N THR A 264 0.20 -14.20 -11.07
CA THR A 264 -0.27 -15.58 -10.88
C THR A 264 -1.63 -15.64 -10.18
N PRO A 265 -2.40 -16.74 -10.33
CA PRO A 265 -3.61 -16.94 -9.54
C PRO A 265 -3.33 -16.89 -8.04
N LEU A 266 -4.21 -16.22 -7.29
CA LEU A 266 -4.06 -16.04 -5.85
C LEU A 266 -4.80 -17.12 -5.03
N ASP A 267 -5.34 -18.16 -5.69
CA ASP A 267 -5.99 -19.29 -5.02
C ASP A 267 -4.96 -20.03 -4.15
N CYS A 268 -5.24 -20.14 -2.86
CA CYS A 268 -4.33 -20.71 -1.87
C CYS A 268 -2.92 -20.08 -1.89
N THR A 269 -2.83 -18.80 -2.23
CA THR A 269 -1.56 -18.06 -2.33
C THR A 269 -1.56 -16.93 -1.30
N ALA A 270 -0.52 -16.88 -0.48
CA ALA A 270 -0.30 -15.75 0.40
C ALA A 270 0.52 -14.66 -0.29
N TYR A 271 0.40 -13.45 0.19
CA TYR A 271 1.28 -12.35 -0.15
C TYR A 271 1.91 -11.73 1.10
N ILE A 272 3.10 -11.18 0.94
CA ILE A 272 3.79 -10.34 1.91
C ILE A 272 4.21 -9.07 1.19
N CYS A 273 3.47 -7.98 1.42
CA CYS A 273 3.88 -6.67 0.94
C CYS A 273 4.91 -6.10 1.92
N SER A 274 6.19 -6.32 1.62
CA SER A 274 7.31 -5.98 2.52
C SER A 274 7.91 -4.62 2.18
N GLY A 275 7.63 -3.66 3.04
CA GLY A 275 8.14 -2.30 3.03
C GLY A 275 8.52 -1.85 4.44
N THR A 276 8.32 -0.59 4.77
CA THR A 276 8.43 -0.04 6.13
C THR A 276 7.56 -0.85 7.10
N TRP A 277 6.31 -1.13 6.71
CA TRP A 277 5.43 -2.16 7.25
C TRP A 277 5.45 -3.39 6.35
N SER A 278 5.05 -4.54 6.90
CA SER A 278 4.77 -5.74 6.12
C SER A 278 3.31 -6.13 6.30
N LEU A 279 2.56 -6.24 5.19
CA LEU A 279 1.18 -6.74 5.21
C LEU A 279 1.20 -8.20 4.76
N VAL A 280 0.80 -9.10 5.66
CA VAL A 280 0.86 -10.57 5.45
C VAL A 280 -0.55 -11.11 5.35
N GLY A 281 -0.93 -11.69 4.21
CA GLY A 281 -2.31 -12.13 4.00
C GLY A 281 -2.57 -12.90 2.73
N THR A 282 -3.85 -13.01 2.39
CA THR A 282 -4.35 -13.64 1.14
C THR A 282 -5.60 -12.93 0.64
N LEU A 283 -6.06 -13.27 -0.57
CA LEU A 283 -7.37 -12.87 -1.05
C LEU A 283 -8.45 -13.85 -0.60
N THR A 284 -9.59 -13.30 -0.16
CA THR A 284 -10.78 -14.06 0.22
C THR A 284 -11.99 -13.61 -0.59
N PRO A 285 -12.90 -14.52 -0.96
CA PRO A 285 -14.13 -14.14 -1.67
C PRO A 285 -15.15 -13.43 -0.78
N ALA A 286 -15.08 -13.66 0.54
CA ALA A 286 -15.94 -13.07 1.56
C ALA A 286 -15.10 -12.54 2.73
N PRO A 287 -15.58 -11.52 3.45
CA PRO A 287 -14.85 -10.97 4.58
C PRO A 287 -14.85 -11.94 5.79
N VAL A 288 -13.75 -11.98 6.53
CA VAL A 288 -13.58 -12.76 7.74
C VAL A 288 -13.65 -11.82 8.94
N THR A 289 -14.80 -11.75 9.60
CA THR A 289 -15.07 -10.79 10.68
C THR A 289 -15.28 -11.47 12.05
N THR A 290 -14.63 -12.61 12.25
CA THR A 290 -14.70 -13.34 13.54
C THR A 290 -13.92 -12.62 14.63
N ARG A 291 -14.28 -12.91 15.88
CA ARG A 291 -13.55 -12.40 17.06
C ARG A 291 -12.08 -12.81 17.00
N GLU A 292 -11.82 -14.05 16.61
CA GLU A 292 -10.46 -14.58 16.44
C GLU A 292 -9.65 -13.76 15.44
N ALA A 293 -10.24 -13.43 14.28
CA ALA A 293 -9.57 -12.59 13.27
C ALA A 293 -9.21 -11.22 13.82
N MET A 294 -10.13 -10.59 14.57
CA MET A 294 -9.87 -9.30 15.21
C MET A 294 -8.74 -9.40 16.25
N ASP A 295 -8.80 -10.39 17.15
CA ASP A 295 -7.82 -10.55 18.23
C ASP A 295 -6.43 -10.91 17.70
N ALA A 296 -6.35 -11.60 16.54
CA ALA A 296 -5.12 -11.88 15.82
C ALA A 296 -4.60 -10.71 14.97
N GLY A 297 -5.29 -9.56 14.98
CA GLY A 297 -4.87 -8.36 14.28
C GLY A 297 -5.15 -8.36 12.77
N PHE A 298 -6.02 -9.25 12.27
CA PHE A 298 -6.37 -9.29 10.86
C PHE A 298 -7.43 -8.25 10.49
N THR A 299 -7.37 -7.77 9.27
CA THR A 299 -8.28 -6.79 8.71
C THR A 299 -8.73 -7.24 7.32
N ASN A 300 -9.93 -6.84 6.92
CA ASN A 300 -10.44 -7.03 5.57
C ASN A 300 -10.45 -5.69 4.84
N GLN A 301 -9.91 -5.68 3.64
CA GLN A 301 -9.87 -4.50 2.80
C GLN A 301 -10.33 -4.87 1.40
N GLY A 302 -10.94 -3.94 0.69
CA GLY A 302 -11.38 -4.19 -0.67
C GLY A 302 -10.23 -4.59 -1.60
N ALA A 303 -10.45 -5.56 -2.46
CA ALA A 303 -9.51 -5.90 -3.53
C ALA A 303 -9.91 -5.23 -4.86
N ALA A 304 -8.95 -5.01 -5.74
CA ALA A 304 -9.11 -4.22 -6.97
C ALA A 304 -10.23 -4.71 -7.92
N ALA A 305 -10.48 -6.02 -7.97
CA ALA A 305 -11.45 -6.60 -8.90
C ALA A 305 -12.45 -7.55 -8.20
N GLY A 306 -12.81 -7.20 -6.95
CA GLY A 306 -13.74 -7.94 -6.11
C GLY A 306 -13.06 -8.87 -5.11
N GLY A 307 -13.80 -9.25 -4.06
CA GLY A 307 -13.28 -9.95 -2.90
C GLY A 307 -12.52 -9.02 -1.95
N PHE A 308 -11.72 -9.62 -1.05
CA PHE A 308 -11.08 -8.90 0.03
C PHE A 308 -9.62 -9.30 0.17
N CYS A 309 -8.78 -8.33 0.46
CA CYS A 309 -7.45 -8.53 1.00
C CYS A 309 -7.59 -8.79 2.51
N PHE A 310 -7.48 -10.03 2.93
CA PHE A 310 -7.51 -10.42 4.33
C PHE A 310 -6.07 -10.58 4.84
N HIS A 311 -5.61 -9.65 5.66
CA HIS A 311 -4.22 -9.59 6.10
C HIS A 311 -4.05 -8.98 7.49
N THR A 312 -2.86 -9.16 8.05
CA THR A 312 -2.40 -8.49 9.27
C THR A 312 -1.20 -7.60 9.00
N ASN A 313 -1.09 -6.52 9.75
CA ASN A 313 0.08 -5.64 9.73
C ASN A 313 1.15 -6.21 10.65
N VAL A 314 2.37 -6.27 10.16
CA VAL A 314 3.57 -6.65 10.90
C VAL A 314 4.56 -5.50 10.79
N ASN A 315 5.25 -5.16 11.88
CA ASN A 315 6.36 -4.21 11.82
C ASN A 315 7.42 -4.76 10.85
N GLY A 316 7.76 -3.99 9.83
CA GLY A 316 8.58 -4.46 8.70
C GLY A 316 10.03 -3.99 8.77
N MET A 317 10.50 -3.48 7.64
CA MET A 317 11.87 -3.00 7.48
C MET A 317 12.16 -1.70 8.26
N TRP A 318 11.14 -1.12 8.92
CA TRP A 318 11.28 0.00 9.83
C TRP A 318 12.37 -0.24 10.90
N ILE A 319 12.38 -1.43 11.50
CA ILE A 319 13.35 -1.81 12.53
C ILE A 319 14.78 -1.68 11.98
N LEU A 320 15.03 -2.26 10.81
CA LEU A 320 16.35 -2.18 10.19
C LEU A 320 16.71 -0.74 9.80
N LYS A 321 15.74 0.01 9.27
CA LYS A 321 15.94 1.42 8.91
C LYS A 321 16.39 2.23 10.13
N GLN A 322 15.74 2.08 11.27
CA GLN A 322 16.09 2.78 12.51
C GLN A 322 17.48 2.38 13.01
N CYS A 323 17.88 1.11 12.87
CA CYS A 323 19.25 0.70 13.15
C CYS A 323 20.27 1.39 12.22
N LEU A 324 19.98 1.41 10.91
CA LEU A 324 20.85 2.09 9.92
C LEU A 324 20.98 3.58 10.21
N ASP A 325 19.90 4.26 10.58
CA ASP A 325 19.89 5.67 10.92
C ASP A 325 20.74 5.91 12.20
N SER A 326 20.59 5.06 13.22
CA SER A 326 21.38 5.12 14.47
C SER A 326 22.87 4.92 14.17
N TRP A 327 23.25 3.86 13.47
CA TRP A 327 24.66 3.58 13.16
C TRP A 327 25.29 4.64 12.26
N SER A 328 24.52 5.19 11.31
CA SER A 328 24.99 6.32 10.49
C SER A 328 25.26 7.57 11.35
N GLY A 329 24.39 7.86 12.33
CA GLY A 329 24.59 8.93 13.30
C GLY A 329 25.87 8.76 14.14
N ASP A 330 26.25 7.53 14.45
CA ASP A 330 27.47 7.15 15.16
C ASP A 330 28.72 7.06 14.26
N GLY A 331 28.62 7.45 12.98
CA GLY A 331 29.72 7.36 12.03
C GLY A 331 30.01 5.95 11.52
N ARG A 332 29.04 5.04 11.61
CA ARG A 332 29.09 3.64 11.12
C ARG A 332 28.07 3.39 10.00
N PRO A 333 28.12 4.12 8.87
CA PRO A 333 27.14 3.93 7.78
C PRO A 333 27.32 2.58 7.09
N TRP A 334 26.21 1.99 6.64
CA TRP A 334 26.17 0.74 5.89
C TRP A 334 25.42 0.89 4.58
N GLU A 335 25.98 0.29 3.53
CA GLU A 335 25.22 0.00 2.34
C GLU A 335 24.32 -1.22 2.61
N LEU A 336 23.02 -1.09 2.27
CA LEU A 336 22.02 -2.09 2.63
C LEU A 336 22.36 -3.49 2.09
N GLN A 337 22.84 -3.58 0.84
CA GLN A 337 23.16 -4.86 0.22
C GLN A 337 24.37 -5.53 0.88
N ASP A 338 25.38 -4.77 1.26
CA ASP A 338 26.55 -5.27 1.98
C ASP A 338 26.16 -5.78 3.37
N LEU A 339 25.30 -5.05 4.08
CA LEU A 339 24.77 -5.48 5.37
C LEU A 339 23.99 -6.80 5.25
N ILE A 340 23.12 -6.93 4.26
CA ILE A 340 22.35 -8.14 3.99
C ILE A 340 23.30 -9.33 3.69
N ALA A 341 24.31 -9.11 2.86
CA ALA A 341 25.28 -10.16 2.51
C ALA A 341 26.07 -10.63 3.76
N ARG A 342 26.51 -9.72 4.60
CA ARG A 342 27.20 -10.05 5.86
C ARG A 342 26.27 -10.71 6.88
N ALA A 343 25.02 -10.25 6.99
CA ALA A 343 23.99 -10.90 7.82
C ALA A 343 23.70 -12.34 7.35
N ALA A 344 23.73 -12.58 6.04
CA ALA A 344 23.56 -13.94 5.48
C ALA A 344 24.73 -14.88 5.83
N ALA A 345 25.93 -14.33 6.03
CA ALA A 345 27.12 -15.06 6.43
C ALA A 345 27.22 -15.29 7.97
N CYS A 346 26.33 -14.70 8.79
CA CYS A 346 26.29 -14.96 10.21
C CYS A 346 25.70 -16.35 10.48
N ASP A 347 26.52 -17.29 10.95
CA ASP A 347 26.08 -18.66 11.30
C ASP A 347 25.24 -18.70 12.58
N LYS A 348 25.39 -17.71 13.45
CA LYS A 348 24.72 -17.64 14.76
C LYS A 348 24.06 -16.28 14.95
N PHE A 349 22.93 -16.29 15.63
CA PHE A 349 22.24 -15.09 16.12
C PHE A 349 21.66 -15.42 17.51
N PRO A 350 21.44 -14.41 18.39
CA PRO A 350 21.06 -14.67 19.78
C PRO A 350 19.71 -15.35 19.94
N GLY A 351 18.73 -14.97 19.13
CA GLY A 351 17.37 -15.48 19.21
C GLY A 351 16.34 -14.60 18.48
N ILE A 352 15.07 -15.00 18.58
CA ILE A 352 13.93 -14.32 17.96
C ILE A 352 13.40 -13.25 18.91
N VAL A 353 13.10 -12.06 18.37
CA VAL A 353 12.43 -10.98 19.09
C VAL A 353 11.01 -10.77 18.56
N PRO A 354 10.05 -10.34 19.40
CA PRO A 354 8.70 -9.98 18.96
C PRO A 354 8.75 -8.66 18.18
N VAL A 355 8.81 -8.73 16.85
CA VAL A 355 8.95 -7.54 15.97
C VAL A 355 7.83 -6.52 16.13
N ASP A 356 6.65 -6.95 16.58
CA ASP A 356 5.48 -6.09 16.83
C ASP A 356 5.47 -5.50 18.26
N ALA A 357 6.56 -5.68 19.04
CA ALA A 357 6.64 -5.09 20.38
C ALA A 357 6.51 -3.56 20.31
N PRO A 358 5.70 -2.93 21.20
CA PRO A 358 5.45 -1.48 21.16
C PRO A 358 6.74 -0.63 21.18
N SER A 359 7.79 -1.07 21.87
CA SER A 359 9.08 -0.37 21.89
C SER A 359 9.76 -0.32 20.53
N LEU A 360 9.56 -1.34 19.66
CA LEU A 360 10.15 -1.40 18.33
C LEU A 360 9.38 -0.58 17.28
N LEU A 361 8.25 0.03 17.65
CA LEU A 361 7.47 0.93 16.79
C LEU A 361 7.89 2.40 16.94
N LEU A 362 8.74 2.70 17.93
CA LEU A 362 9.13 4.07 18.29
C LEU A 362 10.44 4.46 17.59
N ASP A 363 10.63 5.75 17.35
CA ASP A 363 11.89 6.33 16.88
C ASP A 363 12.98 6.26 17.94
N GLY A 364 14.26 6.29 17.55
CA GLY A 364 15.41 6.43 18.42
C GLY A 364 16.32 5.21 18.45
N ASP A 365 17.01 4.96 19.57
CA ASP A 365 18.03 3.91 19.69
C ASP A 365 17.44 2.50 19.53
N MET A 366 17.33 2.07 18.29
CA MET A 366 16.76 0.76 17.95
C MET A 366 17.67 -0.43 18.33
N PRO A 367 19.00 -0.35 18.20
CA PRO A 367 19.90 -1.39 18.71
C PRO A 367 19.70 -1.68 20.20
N ALA A 368 19.60 -0.64 21.06
CA ALA A 368 19.33 -0.82 22.48
C ALA A 368 17.96 -1.47 22.75
N ARG A 369 16.93 -1.08 22.00
CA ARG A 369 15.58 -1.68 22.13
C ARG A 369 15.54 -3.14 21.68
N LEU A 370 16.27 -3.50 20.63
CA LEU A 370 16.41 -4.90 20.21
C LEU A 370 17.09 -5.73 21.30
N ASN A 371 18.14 -5.21 21.92
CA ASN A 371 18.79 -5.85 23.05
C ASN A 371 17.87 -6.00 24.26
N GLU A 372 17.05 -5.00 24.56
CA GLU A 372 16.03 -5.12 25.60
C GLU A 372 15.05 -6.27 25.28
N GLN A 373 14.57 -6.37 24.03
CA GLN A 373 13.70 -7.46 23.62
C GLN A 373 14.39 -8.82 23.69
N LEU A 374 15.65 -8.93 23.27
CA LEU A 374 16.44 -10.16 23.42
C LEU A 374 16.52 -10.59 24.89
N ARG A 375 16.87 -9.67 25.78
CA ARG A 375 16.95 -9.93 27.23
C ARG A 375 15.60 -10.39 27.81
N MET A 376 14.50 -9.73 27.40
CA MET A 376 13.16 -10.11 27.86
C MET A 376 12.77 -11.52 27.41
N GLN A 377 13.29 -12.00 26.26
CA GLN A 377 13.11 -13.35 25.76
C GLN A 377 14.15 -14.37 26.31
N GLY A 378 15.02 -13.95 27.23
CA GLY A 378 16.05 -14.81 27.83
C GLY A 378 17.25 -15.08 26.90
N HIS A 379 17.46 -14.25 25.87
CA HIS A 379 18.57 -14.34 24.94
C HIS A 379 19.71 -13.40 25.33
N SER A 380 20.91 -13.71 24.83
CA SER A 380 22.09 -12.84 25.01
C SER A 380 21.93 -11.54 24.20
N GLU A 381 22.42 -10.44 24.77
CA GLU A 381 22.49 -9.16 24.06
C GLU A 381 23.59 -9.19 22.99
N ILE A 382 23.40 -8.38 21.93
CA ILE A 382 24.42 -8.12 20.91
C ILE A 382 25.20 -6.87 21.34
N SER A 383 26.52 -6.95 21.42
CA SER A 383 27.32 -5.76 21.67
C SER A 383 27.14 -4.75 20.53
N ASP A 384 26.68 -3.54 20.84
CA ASP A 384 26.57 -2.46 19.86
C ASP A 384 27.95 -1.81 19.61
N SER A 385 28.81 -2.57 18.95
CA SER A 385 30.14 -2.16 18.53
C SER A 385 30.33 -2.40 17.04
N ALA A 386 31.24 -1.65 16.44
CA ALA A 386 31.57 -1.80 15.02
C ALA A 386 31.91 -3.26 14.66
N GLY A 387 31.25 -3.77 13.63
CA GLY A 387 31.37 -5.14 13.15
C GLY A 387 30.26 -6.10 13.59
N ASN A 388 29.41 -5.71 14.56
CA ASN A 388 28.27 -6.51 15.03
C ASN A 388 26.93 -6.14 14.36
N GLU A 389 26.88 -5.09 13.56
CA GLU A 389 25.67 -4.67 12.84
C GLU A 389 25.04 -5.78 11.99
N PRO A 390 25.84 -6.67 11.33
CA PRO A 390 25.28 -7.83 10.62
C PRO A 390 24.51 -8.79 11.52
N MET A 391 24.91 -8.93 12.79
CA MET A 391 24.21 -9.82 13.74
C MET A 391 22.84 -9.23 14.14
N PHE A 392 22.73 -7.91 14.33
CA PHE A 392 21.46 -7.24 14.51
C PHE A 392 20.56 -7.43 13.29
N ALA A 393 21.09 -7.20 12.07
CA ALA A 393 20.36 -7.40 10.84
C ALA A 393 19.87 -8.85 10.68
N ARG A 394 20.74 -9.86 11.00
CA ARG A 394 20.36 -11.27 11.01
C ARG A 394 19.22 -11.55 11.98
N THR A 395 19.31 -11.04 13.21
CA THR A 395 18.27 -11.17 14.24
C THR A 395 16.94 -10.59 13.76
N ILE A 396 16.95 -9.42 13.15
CA ILE A 396 15.75 -8.78 12.57
C ILE A 396 15.13 -9.67 11.49
N PHE A 397 15.92 -10.17 10.52
CA PHE A 397 15.37 -10.96 9.42
C PHE A 397 14.84 -12.33 9.88
N GLU A 398 15.50 -13.00 10.82
CA GLU A 398 15.00 -14.22 11.44
C GLU A 398 13.68 -13.98 12.18
N SER A 399 13.59 -12.86 12.90
CA SER A 399 12.39 -12.51 13.66
C SER A 399 11.24 -12.16 12.73
N LEU A 400 11.49 -11.40 11.64
CA LEU A 400 10.49 -11.11 10.62
C LEU A 400 9.98 -12.38 9.95
N ALA A 401 10.88 -13.28 9.52
CA ALA A 401 10.50 -14.55 8.88
C ALA A 401 9.68 -15.44 9.83
N SER A 402 10.04 -15.48 11.12
CA SER A 402 9.30 -16.19 12.16
C SER A 402 7.88 -15.58 12.33
N ARG A 403 7.77 -14.26 12.36
CA ARG A 403 6.47 -13.57 12.50
C ARG A 403 5.59 -13.78 11.27
N TYR A 404 6.17 -13.80 10.07
CA TYR A 404 5.45 -14.12 8.84
C TYR A 404 4.90 -15.55 8.88
N ALA A 405 5.72 -16.53 9.30
CA ALA A 405 5.26 -17.91 9.44
C ALA A 405 4.09 -18.04 10.43
N THR A 406 4.16 -17.38 11.59
CA THR A 406 3.06 -17.36 12.56
C THR A 406 1.80 -16.72 11.97
N ALA A 407 1.93 -15.61 11.24
CA ALA A 407 0.78 -14.95 10.61
C ALA A 407 0.12 -15.85 9.56
N LEU A 408 0.92 -16.56 8.75
CA LEU A 408 0.40 -17.47 7.73
C LEU A 408 -0.25 -18.72 8.34
N GLN A 409 0.28 -19.27 9.43
CA GLN A 409 -0.36 -20.35 10.18
C GLN A 409 -1.72 -19.92 10.76
N SER A 410 -1.81 -18.73 11.35
CA SER A 410 -3.08 -18.18 11.82
C SER A 410 -4.07 -18.01 10.68
N LEU A 411 -3.60 -17.55 9.51
CA LEU A 411 -4.41 -17.38 8.31
C LEU A 411 -4.99 -18.73 7.83
N GLU A 412 -4.16 -19.77 7.72
CA GLU A 412 -4.59 -21.12 7.35
C GLU A 412 -5.63 -21.68 8.32
N HIS A 413 -5.40 -21.47 9.63
CA HIS A 413 -6.34 -21.91 10.67
C HIS A 413 -7.70 -21.24 10.52
N MET A 414 -7.74 -19.89 10.40
CA MET A 414 -8.99 -19.15 10.27
C MET A 414 -9.76 -19.44 8.98
N LEU A 415 -9.05 -19.74 7.90
CA LEU A 415 -9.68 -20.02 6.59
C LEU A 415 -9.99 -21.49 6.38
N GLY A 416 -9.45 -22.40 7.19
CA GLY A 416 -9.59 -23.86 7.01
C GLY A 416 -8.98 -24.36 5.70
N THR A 417 -8.04 -23.61 5.10
CA THR A 417 -7.44 -23.91 3.78
C THR A 417 -5.94 -23.73 3.83
N GLY A 418 -5.20 -24.75 3.41
CA GLY A 418 -3.73 -24.71 3.34
C GLY A 418 -3.23 -23.80 2.21
N LEU A 419 -2.20 -23.04 2.50
CA LEU A 419 -1.48 -22.22 1.54
C LEU A 419 -0.49 -23.06 0.74
N LYS A 420 -0.28 -22.70 -0.53
CA LYS A 420 0.62 -23.44 -1.43
C LYS A 420 1.89 -22.68 -1.78
N ARG A 421 1.88 -21.37 -1.66
CA ARG A 421 3.02 -20.48 -1.96
C ARG A 421 2.85 -19.12 -1.31
N VAL A 422 3.94 -18.37 -1.29
CA VAL A 422 4.00 -16.99 -0.81
C VAL A 422 4.58 -16.09 -1.89
N HIS A 423 3.97 -14.94 -2.17
CA HIS A 423 4.56 -13.87 -2.96
C HIS A 423 5.08 -12.76 -2.06
N ILE A 424 6.37 -12.44 -2.14
CA ILE A 424 6.93 -11.26 -1.47
C ILE A 424 7.01 -10.11 -2.48
N LEU A 425 6.37 -8.99 -2.15
CA LEU A 425 6.24 -7.79 -2.97
C LEU A 425 6.94 -6.59 -2.32
N GLY A 426 7.16 -5.54 -3.09
CA GLY A 426 7.77 -4.29 -2.60
C GLY A 426 9.27 -4.39 -2.40
N GLY A 427 9.86 -3.41 -1.68
CA GLY A 427 11.30 -3.31 -1.48
C GLY A 427 11.95 -4.52 -0.84
N GLY A 428 11.24 -5.20 0.07
CA GLY A 428 11.70 -6.42 0.74
C GLY A 428 11.91 -7.61 -0.20
N SER A 429 11.31 -7.64 -1.38
CA SER A 429 11.51 -8.69 -2.38
C SER A 429 12.96 -8.77 -2.88
N ARG A 430 13.74 -7.69 -2.76
CA ARG A 430 15.18 -7.65 -3.07
C ARG A 430 16.05 -8.28 -1.99
N ASN A 431 15.51 -8.50 -0.79
CA ASN A 431 16.25 -9.09 0.32
C ASN A 431 16.23 -10.61 0.22
N GLN A 432 17.24 -11.17 -0.47
CA GLN A 432 17.36 -12.61 -0.68
C GLN A 432 17.46 -13.40 0.64
N LEU A 433 18.07 -12.82 1.68
CA LEU A 433 18.15 -13.47 2.99
C LEU A 433 16.76 -13.60 3.62
N LEU A 434 15.98 -12.52 3.67
CA LEU A 434 14.61 -12.55 4.21
C LEU A 434 13.72 -13.51 3.40
N THR A 435 13.84 -13.50 2.07
CA THR A 435 13.10 -14.42 1.18
C THR A 435 13.41 -15.89 1.51
N ARG A 436 14.70 -16.24 1.63
CA ARG A 436 15.13 -17.59 2.00
C ARG A 436 14.65 -17.99 3.39
N LEU A 437 14.85 -17.14 4.40
CA LEU A 437 14.39 -17.39 5.77
C LEU A 437 12.87 -17.56 5.86
N THR A 438 12.12 -16.78 5.06
CA THR A 438 10.66 -16.93 4.97
C THR A 438 10.29 -18.31 4.41
N ALA A 439 10.94 -18.77 3.34
CA ALA A 439 10.71 -20.11 2.79
C ALA A 439 11.04 -21.20 3.81
N GLU A 440 12.18 -21.08 4.49
CA GLU A 440 12.62 -22.04 5.52
C GLU A 440 11.63 -22.11 6.70
N ARG A 441 11.13 -20.96 7.17
CA ARG A 441 10.23 -20.88 8.33
C ARG A 441 8.78 -21.29 8.01
N THR A 442 8.32 -21.02 6.80
CA THR A 442 6.94 -21.35 6.37
C THR A 442 6.83 -22.74 5.77
N GLY A 443 7.93 -23.30 5.26
CA GLY A 443 7.91 -24.54 4.46
C GLY A 443 7.25 -24.36 3.08
N LEU A 444 6.94 -23.13 2.66
CA LEU A 444 6.26 -22.80 1.41
C LEU A 444 7.25 -22.27 0.36
N PRO A 445 7.03 -22.57 -0.91
CA PRO A 445 7.74 -21.89 -2.00
C PRO A 445 7.49 -20.38 -1.92
N VAL A 446 8.58 -19.60 -1.98
CA VAL A 446 8.50 -18.12 -2.00
C VAL A 446 8.89 -17.62 -3.37
N GLU A 447 7.97 -16.88 -3.99
CA GLU A 447 8.18 -16.19 -5.25
C GLU A 447 8.35 -14.68 -4.96
N THR A 448 9.31 -14.04 -5.62
CA THR A 448 9.51 -12.60 -5.49
C THR A 448 8.83 -11.87 -6.62
N GLY A 449 7.99 -10.89 -6.28
CA GLY A 449 7.33 -10.02 -7.23
C GLY A 449 8.16 -8.79 -7.61
N ASN A 450 7.57 -7.92 -8.40
CA ASN A 450 8.22 -6.67 -8.80
C ASN A 450 8.39 -5.76 -7.58
N VAL A 451 9.52 -5.04 -7.52
CA VAL A 451 9.79 -4.04 -6.48
C VAL A 451 8.79 -2.89 -6.54
N GLU A 452 8.41 -2.48 -7.73
CA GLU A 452 7.41 -1.45 -7.99
C GLU A 452 6.03 -2.09 -8.27
N SER A 453 5.62 -3.06 -7.42
CA SER A 453 4.39 -3.83 -7.62
C SER A 453 3.14 -2.95 -7.62
N SER A 454 3.08 -1.87 -6.81
CA SER A 454 1.98 -0.89 -6.81
C SER A 454 1.83 -0.25 -8.19
N THR A 455 2.94 0.23 -8.77
CA THR A 455 2.97 0.80 -10.12
C THR A 455 2.52 -0.20 -11.18
N VAL A 456 2.96 -1.47 -11.10
CA VAL A 456 2.53 -2.54 -12.03
C VAL A 456 1.03 -2.78 -11.90
N GLY A 457 0.50 -2.89 -10.69
CA GLY A 457 -0.92 -3.10 -10.45
C GLY A 457 -1.77 -1.91 -10.89
N ASN A 458 -1.30 -0.69 -10.62
CA ASN A 458 -1.95 0.53 -11.12
C ASN A 458 -2.09 0.50 -12.65
N PHE A 459 -1.02 0.18 -13.39
CA PHE A 459 -1.09 0.03 -14.85
C PHE A 459 -1.97 -1.14 -15.29
N ALA A 460 -1.93 -2.27 -14.58
CA ALA A 460 -2.77 -3.42 -14.89
C ALA A 460 -4.26 -3.09 -14.78
N VAL A 461 -4.65 -2.32 -13.75
CA VAL A 461 -6.03 -1.84 -13.57
C VAL A 461 -6.41 -0.85 -14.67
N GLN A 462 -5.54 0.12 -15.02
CA GLN A 462 -5.80 1.05 -16.13
C GLN A 462 -6.04 0.33 -17.46
N LEU A 463 -5.20 -0.68 -17.75
CA LEU A 463 -5.29 -1.47 -18.97
C LEU A 463 -6.57 -2.34 -18.99
N ALA A 464 -6.89 -3.00 -17.88
CA ALA A 464 -8.10 -3.78 -17.72
C ALA A 464 -9.36 -2.89 -17.82
N SER A 465 -9.33 -1.67 -17.28
CA SER A 465 -10.42 -0.69 -17.41
C SER A 465 -10.64 -0.28 -18.85
N SER A 466 -9.58 -0.03 -19.60
CA SER A 466 -9.68 0.30 -21.03
C SER A 466 -10.29 -0.85 -21.84
N GLU A 467 -9.94 -2.10 -21.51
CA GLU A 467 -10.51 -3.31 -22.13
C GLU A 467 -11.98 -3.50 -21.75
N ALA A 468 -12.33 -3.24 -20.48
CA ALA A 468 -13.69 -3.44 -19.95
C ALA A 468 -14.72 -2.44 -20.50
N ARG A 469 -14.30 -1.28 -21.04
CA ARG A 469 -15.18 -0.27 -21.66
C ARG A 469 -16.37 0.11 -20.77
N GLY A 470 -16.11 0.37 -19.48
CA GLY A 470 -17.11 0.76 -18.49
C GLY A 470 -17.85 -0.39 -17.78
N LYS A 471 -17.53 -1.64 -18.09
CA LYS A 471 -18.02 -2.80 -17.32
C LYS A 471 -17.16 -3.01 -16.05
N PRO A 472 -17.67 -3.73 -15.04
CA PRO A 472 -16.88 -4.11 -13.87
C PRO A 472 -15.61 -4.85 -14.25
N LEU A 473 -14.55 -4.62 -13.50
CA LEU A 473 -13.28 -5.33 -13.68
C LEU A 473 -13.42 -6.81 -13.27
N HIS A 474 -12.68 -7.66 -13.96
CA HIS A 474 -12.51 -9.07 -13.63
C HIS A 474 -11.06 -9.34 -13.22
N ASN A 475 -10.86 -10.12 -12.17
CA ASN A 475 -9.52 -10.51 -11.68
C ASN A 475 -8.65 -11.09 -12.81
N ASP A 476 -9.22 -11.89 -13.71
CA ASP A 476 -8.48 -12.47 -14.83
C ASP A 476 -7.95 -11.42 -15.80
N ALA A 477 -8.70 -10.33 -16.05
CA ALA A 477 -8.24 -9.26 -16.92
C ALA A 477 -7.07 -8.50 -16.29
N VAL A 478 -7.21 -8.12 -15.02
CA VAL A 478 -6.15 -7.43 -14.26
C VAL A 478 -4.89 -8.31 -14.22
N ARG A 479 -5.04 -9.60 -13.90
CA ARG A 479 -3.92 -10.56 -13.83
C ARG A 479 -3.24 -10.77 -15.17
N ARG A 480 -3.98 -10.89 -16.28
CA ARG A 480 -3.38 -11.00 -17.63
C ARG A 480 -2.51 -9.79 -17.93
N TRP A 481 -2.98 -8.59 -17.59
CA TRP A 481 -2.20 -7.37 -17.78
C TRP A 481 -1.00 -7.32 -16.83
N ALA A 482 -1.16 -7.66 -15.55
CA ALA A 482 -0.05 -7.76 -14.62
C ALA A 482 1.05 -8.72 -15.13
N LYS A 483 0.66 -9.90 -15.63
CA LYS A 483 1.59 -10.85 -16.24
C LYS A 483 2.34 -10.27 -17.45
N ARG A 484 1.64 -9.52 -18.29
CA ARG A 484 2.25 -8.89 -19.46
C ARG A 484 3.23 -7.76 -19.08
N LEU A 485 2.96 -7.06 -17.98
CA LEU A 485 3.80 -5.97 -17.48
C LEU A 485 5.04 -6.47 -16.70
N CYS A 486 5.00 -7.70 -16.19
CA CYS A 486 6.15 -8.30 -15.51
C CYS A 486 7.04 -8.99 -16.55
N PRO A 487 8.30 -8.57 -16.74
CA PRO A 487 9.22 -9.32 -17.58
C PRO A 487 9.42 -10.72 -16.99
N GLU A 488 9.37 -11.75 -17.84
CA GLU A 488 9.78 -13.10 -17.44
C GLU A 488 11.23 -13.04 -16.92
N PRO A 489 11.55 -13.74 -15.83
CA PRO A 489 12.94 -13.83 -15.39
C PRO A 489 13.78 -14.41 -16.54
N ARG A 490 14.84 -13.69 -16.90
CA ARG A 490 15.81 -14.12 -17.92
C ARG A 490 16.65 -15.25 -17.38
#